data_8eef8e12546a37d6c87452a6e22771b8
#
_entry.id   8eef8e12546a37d6c87452a6e22771b8
#
_cell.length_a   1.000
_cell.length_b   1.000
_cell.length_c   1.000
_cell.angle_alpha   90.00
_cell.angle_beta   90.00
_cell.angle_gamma   90.00
#
_symmetry.space_group_name_H-M   'P 1'
#
loop_
_entity.id
_entity.type
_entity.pdbx_description
1 polymer ?
#
loop_
_entity_poly.entity_id
_entity_poly.type
_entity_poly.pdbx_seq_one_letter_code
_entity_poly.pdbx_strand_id
1 'polypeptide(L)'
;MFAAFATVALAAAPAVGVQAPDFRLQDQNGKWHTLGEQKGRWVVLYFYPKDNTPGCTTQACEFRDNIFAFRDAGAVILGVSVDDVASHGEFAQEHSLPFTILADPTKAVTKSYGVLHKLMGVLEVARRDTFIIDPQGRIAKHYEKVDPKGHSQFVLAELKALKAAAKH
;
A
#
# COMPACT_ATOMS: atom_id res chain seq x y z
N MET A 1 30.59 32.51 6.60
CA MET A 1 29.48 32.13 5.73
C MET A 1 29.26 30.64 5.92
N PHE A 2 28.40 30.24 6.88
CA PHE A 2 28.14 28.82 7.17
C PHE A 2 26.99 28.33 6.28
N ALA A 3 27.32 27.47 5.34
CA ALA A 3 26.29 26.77 4.55
C ALA A 3 25.63 25.72 5.46
N ALA A 4 24.38 25.94 5.83
CA ALA A 4 23.57 24.93 6.50
C ALA A 4 23.21 23.85 5.49
N PHE A 5 23.83 22.70 5.58
CA PHE A 5 23.40 21.50 4.88
C PHE A 5 22.10 21.04 5.55
N ALA A 6 20.98 21.32 4.90
CA ALA A 6 19.71 20.70 5.28
C ALA A 6 19.80 19.20 4.96
N THR A 7 20.03 18.41 5.96
CA THR A 7 19.83 16.95 5.86
C THR A 7 18.33 16.71 5.65
N VAL A 8 17.96 16.34 4.43
CA VAL A 8 16.62 15.82 4.15
C VAL A 8 16.51 14.47 4.86
N ALA A 9 15.99 14.50 6.07
CA ALA A 9 15.64 13.27 6.77
C ALA A 9 14.57 12.55 5.94
N LEU A 10 14.85 11.30 5.51
CA LEU A 10 13.80 10.46 4.96
C LEU A 10 12.70 10.36 6.03
N ALA A 11 11.46 10.66 5.62
CA ALA A 11 10.33 10.54 6.53
C ALA A 11 10.26 9.11 7.07
N ALA A 12 10.17 8.98 8.39
CA ALA A 12 9.92 7.68 9.02
C ALA A 12 8.51 7.19 8.69
N ALA A 13 8.32 5.86 8.65
CA ALA A 13 6.99 5.29 8.51
C ALA A 13 6.07 5.76 9.66
N PRO A 14 4.78 6.02 9.39
CA PRO A 14 3.84 6.42 10.43
C PRO A 14 3.71 5.31 11.48
N ALA A 15 3.72 5.69 12.75
CA ALA A 15 3.61 4.76 13.87
C ALA A 15 2.20 4.16 13.98
N VAL A 16 2.12 2.96 14.57
CA VAL A 16 0.84 2.36 14.96
C VAL A 16 0.09 3.30 15.92
N GLY A 17 -1.20 3.49 15.69
CA GLY A 17 -2.09 4.33 16.49
C GLY A 17 -2.24 5.76 15.99
N VAL A 18 -1.36 6.24 15.09
CA VAL A 18 -1.50 7.58 14.51
C VAL A 18 -2.39 7.56 13.26
N GLN A 19 -2.92 8.72 12.90
CA GLN A 19 -3.65 8.87 11.64
C GLN A 19 -2.74 8.54 10.46
N ALA A 20 -3.22 7.66 9.58
CA ALA A 20 -2.52 7.37 8.33
C ALA A 20 -2.45 8.65 7.47
N PRO A 21 -1.30 8.95 6.84
CA PRO A 21 -1.21 10.05 5.89
C PRO A 21 -2.26 9.93 4.79
N ASP A 22 -3.07 10.98 4.60
CA ASP A 22 -4.04 11.01 3.51
C ASP A 22 -3.33 11.14 2.16
N PHE A 23 -4.02 10.75 1.11
CA PHE A 23 -3.51 10.85 -0.25
C PHE A 23 -4.64 11.13 -1.23
N ARG A 24 -4.26 11.58 -2.42
CA ARG A 24 -5.14 11.68 -3.59
C ARG A 24 -4.38 11.17 -4.80
N LEU A 25 -4.68 9.95 -5.23
CA LEU A 25 -4.00 9.25 -6.31
C LEU A 25 -5.00 8.70 -7.33
N GLN A 26 -4.55 8.53 -8.57
CA GLN A 26 -5.34 7.89 -9.61
C GLN A 26 -5.17 6.37 -9.58
N ASP A 27 -6.24 5.66 -9.86
CA ASP A 27 -6.21 4.22 -10.04
C ASP A 27 -5.83 3.83 -11.49
N GLN A 28 -5.83 2.54 -11.77
CA GLN A 28 -5.54 1.95 -13.09
C GLN A 28 -6.47 2.41 -14.21
N ASN A 29 -7.60 3.03 -13.87
CA ASN A 29 -8.56 3.57 -14.83
C ASN A 29 -8.51 5.10 -14.91
N GLY A 30 -7.58 5.74 -14.19
CA GLY A 30 -7.46 7.18 -14.11
C GLY A 30 -8.45 7.87 -13.16
N LYS A 31 -9.21 7.12 -12.39
CA LYS A 31 -10.13 7.66 -11.38
C LYS A 31 -9.36 8.06 -10.12
N TRP A 32 -9.67 9.24 -9.57
CA TRP A 32 -9.07 9.72 -8.33
C TRP A 32 -9.67 9.06 -7.09
N HIS A 33 -8.80 8.71 -6.15
CA HIS A 33 -9.15 8.15 -4.85
C HIS A 33 -8.41 8.87 -3.73
N THR A 34 -9.07 8.98 -2.59
CA THR A 34 -8.46 9.46 -1.34
C THR A 34 -8.57 8.39 -0.27
N LEU A 35 -7.70 8.44 0.74
CA LEU A 35 -7.84 7.54 1.90
C LEU A 35 -9.12 7.86 2.68
N GLY A 36 -9.50 9.13 2.76
CA GLY A 36 -10.72 9.58 3.45
C GLY A 36 -12.00 8.93 2.93
N GLU A 37 -12.07 8.56 1.65
CA GLU A 37 -13.20 7.83 1.06
C GLU A 37 -13.41 6.44 1.68
N GLN A 38 -12.39 5.88 2.31
CA GLN A 38 -12.40 4.55 2.89
C GLN A 38 -12.82 4.54 4.37
N LYS A 39 -13.11 5.69 4.98
CA LYS A 39 -13.56 5.75 6.38
C LYS A 39 -14.75 4.83 6.62
N GLY A 40 -14.74 4.13 7.75
CA GLY A 40 -15.73 3.12 8.11
C GLY A 40 -15.38 1.71 7.64
N ARG A 41 -14.34 1.53 6.84
CA ARG A 41 -13.83 0.23 6.38
C ARG A 41 -12.39 0.03 6.82
N TRP A 42 -12.02 -1.23 6.99
CA TRP A 42 -10.63 -1.60 7.11
C TRP A 42 -9.93 -1.46 5.75
N VAL A 43 -8.69 -0.99 5.75
CA VAL A 43 -7.89 -0.84 4.54
C VAL A 43 -6.61 -1.64 4.66
N VAL A 44 -6.35 -2.48 3.68
CA VAL A 44 -5.04 -3.09 3.47
C VAL A 44 -4.34 -2.27 2.38
N LEU A 45 -3.42 -1.43 2.80
CA LEU A 45 -2.63 -0.57 1.91
C LEU A 45 -1.24 -1.20 1.75
N TYR A 46 -0.95 -1.76 0.58
CA TYR A 46 0.34 -2.37 0.33
C TYR A 46 1.12 -1.60 -0.74
N PHE A 47 2.39 -1.34 -0.42
CA PHE A 47 3.35 -0.74 -1.34
C PHE A 47 4.18 -1.85 -1.98
N TYR A 48 4.47 -1.70 -3.27
CA TYR A 48 5.28 -2.65 -4.02
C TYR A 48 6.20 -1.93 -5.01
N PRO A 49 7.35 -2.53 -5.36
CA PRO A 49 8.37 -1.82 -6.13
C PRO A 49 7.96 -1.47 -7.57
N LYS A 50 7.39 -2.43 -8.33
CA LYS A 50 7.15 -2.23 -9.75
C LYS A 50 6.18 -3.24 -10.35
N ASP A 51 5.27 -2.75 -11.21
CA ASP A 51 4.38 -3.58 -12.02
C ASP A 51 5.16 -4.62 -12.85
N ASN A 52 4.52 -5.76 -13.08
CA ASN A 52 5.03 -6.85 -13.94
C ASN A 52 6.39 -7.42 -13.53
N THR A 53 6.83 -7.22 -12.29
CA THR A 53 7.95 -7.97 -11.71
C THR A 53 7.45 -9.26 -11.04
N PRO A 54 8.29 -10.32 -10.95
CA PRO A 54 7.82 -11.62 -10.44
C PRO A 54 7.20 -11.58 -9.06
N GLY A 55 7.85 -10.91 -8.09
CA GLY A 55 7.35 -10.81 -6.72
C GLY A 55 6.09 -9.96 -6.60
N CYS A 56 6.00 -8.85 -7.33
CA CYS A 56 4.82 -7.98 -7.32
C CYS A 56 3.63 -8.66 -7.98
N THR A 57 3.85 -9.41 -9.05
CA THR A 57 2.81 -10.23 -9.70
C THR A 57 2.30 -11.32 -8.76
N THR A 58 3.19 -12.05 -8.10
CA THR A 58 2.81 -13.05 -7.08
C THR A 58 1.93 -12.45 -6.00
N GLN A 59 2.35 -11.32 -5.42
CA GLN A 59 1.61 -10.64 -4.35
C GLN A 59 0.23 -10.19 -4.81
N ALA A 60 0.14 -9.54 -5.96
CA ALA A 60 -1.12 -9.06 -6.51
C ALA A 60 -2.08 -10.21 -6.84
N CYS A 61 -1.58 -11.29 -7.44
CA CYS A 61 -2.40 -12.46 -7.75
C CYS A 61 -2.91 -13.18 -6.49
N GLU A 62 -2.11 -13.25 -5.43
CA GLU A 62 -2.56 -13.81 -4.16
C GLU A 62 -3.66 -12.95 -3.51
N PHE A 63 -3.56 -11.62 -3.55
CA PHE A 63 -4.64 -10.74 -3.10
C PHE A 63 -5.89 -10.90 -3.96
N ARG A 64 -5.74 -11.02 -5.29
CA ARG A 64 -6.86 -11.32 -6.20
C ARG A 64 -7.58 -12.60 -5.80
N ASP A 65 -6.83 -13.66 -5.60
CA ASP A 65 -7.39 -14.99 -5.32
C ASP A 65 -8.10 -15.05 -3.95
N ASN A 66 -7.74 -14.17 -3.03
CA ASN A 66 -8.36 -14.05 -1.70
C ASN A 66 -9.35 -12.86 -1.58
N ILE A 67 -9.70 -12.20 -2.67
CA ILE A 67 -10.47 -10.94 -2.63
C ILE A 67 -11.81 -11.06 -1.90
N PHE A 68 -12.53 -12.16 -2.08
CA PHE A 68 -13.82 -12.36 -1.42
C PHE A 68 -13.68 -12.46 0.10
N ALA A 69 -12.63 -13.13 0.58
CA ALA A 69 -12.37 -13.24 2.03
C ALA A 69 -12.06 -11.87 2.64
N PHE A 70 -11.34 -10.98 1.94
CA PHE A 70 -11.12 -9.61 2.39
C PHE A 70 -12.41 -8.79 2.40
N ARG A 71 -13.23 -8.89 1.36
CA ARG A 71 -14.53 -8.23 1.29
C ARG A 71 -15.47 -8.69 2.40
N ASP A 72 -15.55 -9.98 2.65
CA ASP A 72 -16.34 -10.56 3.74
C ASP A 72 -15.83 -10.10 5.12
N ALA A 73 -14.54 -9.84 5.24
CA ALA A 73 -13.95 -9.25 6.44
C ALA A 73 -14.16 -7.73 6.55
N GLY A 74 -14.83 -7.09 5.59
CA GLY A 74 -15.08 -5.65 5.59
C GLY A 74 -13.84 -4.82 5.25
N ALA A 75 -12.91 -5.35 4.48
CA ALA A 75 -11.67 -4.70 4.11
C ALA A 75 -11.61 -4.38 2.62
N VAL A 76 -10.93 -3.26 2.32
CA VAL A 76 -10.56 -2.84 0.97
C VAL A 76 -9.06 -3.05 0.79
N ILE A 77 -8.66 -3.56 -0.37
CA ILE A 77 -7.25 -3.68 -0.74
C ILE A 77 -6.89 -2.52 -1.68
N LEU A 78 -5.84 -1.80 -1.34
CA LEU A 78 -5.25 -0.74 -2.16
C LEU A 78 -3.77 -1.04 -2.36
N GLY A 79 -3.34 -1.25 -3.59
CA GLY A 79 -1.93 -1.35 -3.94
C GLY A 79 -1.37 0.02 -4.35
N VAL A 80 -0.12 0.31 -4.07
CA VAL A 80 0.56 1.55 -4.45
C VAL A 80 1.95 1.25 -4.99
N SER A 81 2.28 1.79 -6.14
CA SER A 81 3.64 1.86 -6.63
C SER A 81 3.92 3.21 -7.30
N VAL A 82 5.19 3.45 -7.64
CA VAL A 82 5.60 4.68 -8.35
C VAL A 82 5.39 4.60 -9.87
N ASP A 83 4.84 3.49 -10.36
CA ASP A 83 4.43 3.36 -11.76
C ASP A 83 3.28 4.32 -12.10
N ASP A 84 3.11 4.62 -13.37
CA ASP A 84 2.03 5.49 -13.84
C ASP A 84 0.71 4.74 -14.07
N VAL A 85 -0.34 5.50 -14.38
CA VAL A 85 -1.69 4.96 -14.63
C VAL A 85 -1.70 3.98 -15.79
N ALA A 86 -0.97 4.26 -16.87
CA ALA A 86 -0.94 3.38 -18.05
C ALA A 86 -0.32 2.01 -17.71
N SER A 87 0.78 1.99 -16.98
CA SER A 87 1.42 0.77 -16.50
C SER A 87 0.47 -0.03 -15.60
N HIS A 88 -0.20 0.62 -14.67
CA HIS A 88 -1.20 -0.01 -13.80
C HIS A 88 -2.38 -0.59 -14.58
N GLY A 89 -2.83 0.10 -15.63
CA GLY A 89 -3.89 -0.39 -16.52
C GLY A 89 -3.52 -1.70 -17.19
N GLU A 90 -2.32 -1.79 -17.74
CA GLU A 90 -1.81 -3.02 -18.37
C GLU A 90 -1.65 -4.15 -17.35
N PHE A 91 -1.04 -3.84 -16.19
CA PHE A 91 -0.84 -4.82 -15.12
C PHE A 91 -2.15 -5.37 -14.57
N ALA A 92 -3.12 -4.51 -14.30
CA ALA A 92 -4.44 -4.92 -13.81
C ALA A 92 -5.20 -5.77 -14.84
N GLN A 93 -5.12 -5.41 -16.12
CA GLN A 93 -5.77 -6.16 -17.20
C GLN A 93 -5.12 -7.53 -17.40
N GLU A 94 -3.80 -7.59 -17.48
CA GLU A 94 -3.05 -8.83 -17.70
C GLU A 94 -3.33 -9.87 -16.61
N HIS A 95 -3.44 -9.43 -15.36
CA HIS A 95 -3.62 -10.31 -14.21
C HIS A 95 -5.06 -10.32 -13.66
N SER A 96 -6.00 -9.64 -14.32
CA SER A 96 -7.42 -9.56 -13.91
C SER A 96 -7.58 -9.15 -12.45
N LEU A 97 -6.89 -8.07 -12.04
CA LEU A 97 -6.92 -7.59 -10.66
C LEU A 97 -8.27 -6.92 -10.35
N PRO A 98 -9.05 -7.44 -9.36
CA PRO A 98 -10.38 -6.92 -9.04
C PRO A 98 -10.36 -5.84 -7.97
N PHE A 99 -9.21 -5.29 -7.64
CA PHE A 99 -9.03 -4.25 -6.63
C PHE A 99 -8.26 -3.06 -7.21
N THR A 100 -8.27 -1.96 -6.48
CA THR A 100 -7.64 -0.70 -6.88
C THR A 100 -6.13 -0.75 -6.67
N ILE A 101 -5.39 -0.37 -7.70
CA ILE A 101 -3.96 -0.07 -7.61
C ILE A 101 -3.75 1.40 -7.96
N LEU A 102 -3.01 2.11 -7.12
CA LEU A 102 -2.87 3.56 -7.14
C LEU A 102 -1.49 3.96 -7.66
N ALA A 103 -1.48 4.89 -8.59
CA ALA A 103 -0.26 5.41 -9.20
C ALA A 103 0.30 6.60 -8.40
N ASP A 104 1.54 6.50 -7.96
CA ASP A 104 2.28 7.56 -7.26
C ASP A 104 3.57 7.95 -8.03
N PRO A 105 3.47 8.45 -9.28
CA PRO A 105 4.63 8.75 -10.10
C PRO A 105 5.49 9.89 -9.54
N THR A 106 4.90 10.78 -8.74
CA THR A 106 5.64 11.85 -8.04
C THR A 106 6.36 11.36 -6.79
N LYS A 107 6.08 10.13 -6.33
CA LYS A 107 6.63 9.53 -5.11
C LYS A 107 6.24 10.23 -3.80
N ALA A 108 5.31 11.17 -3.86
CA ALA A 108 4.92 11.96 -2.69
C ALA A 108 4.29 11.10 -1.58
N VAL A 109 3.41 10.19 -1.94
CA VAL A 109 2.75 9.27 -0.99
C VAL A 109 3.72 8.21 -0.49
N THR A 110 4.53 7.64 -1.37
CA THR A 110 5.61 6.71 -1.00
C THR A 110 6.56 7.33 0.03
N LYS A 111 6.90 8.63 -0.14
CA LYS A 111 7.69 9.37 0.85
C LYS A 111 6.94 9.59 2.16
N SER A 112 5.67 9.99 2.11
CA SER A 112 4.88 10.28 3.32
C SER A 112 4.67 9.05 4.20
N TYR A 113 4.64 7.86 3.60
CA TYR A 113 4.58 6.60 4.34
C TYR A 113 5.96 6.04 4.73
N GLY A 114 7.05 6.77 4.42
CA GLY A 114 8.41 6.38 4.79
C GLY A 114 8.92 5.12 4.11
N VAL A 115 8.37 4.79 2.94
CA VAL A 115 8.69 3.55 2.21
C VAL A 115 9.45 3.78 0.91
N LEU A 116 9.90 5.00 0.65
CA LEU A 116 10.74 5.26 -0.53
C LEU A 116 12.09 4.54 -0.35
N HIS A 117 12.47 3.79 -1.37
CA HIS A 117 13.67 2.96 -1.35
C HIS A 117 14.44 3.10 -2.67
N LYS A 118 15.76 3.08 -2.58
CA LYS A 118 16.64 3.05 -3.75
C LYS A 118 17.04 1.61 -4.07
N LEU A 119 16.44 1.06 -5.11
CA LEU A 119 16.83 -0.25 -5.63
C LEU A 119 18.14 -0.12 -6.38
N MET A 120 19.11 -0.99 -6.04
CA MET A 120 20.48 -0.97 -6.62
C MET A 120 21.15 0.41 -6.54
N GLY A 121 20.79 1.24 -5.55
CA GLY A 121 21.40 2.55 -5.31
C GLY A 121 20.98 3.68 -6.23
N VAL A 122 20.16 3.42 -7.25
CA VAL A 122 19.79 4.42 -8.28
C VAL A 122 18.30 4.54 -8.55
N LEU A 123 17.58 3.43 -8.62
CA LEU A 123 16.14 3.43 -8.96
C LEU A 123 15.30 3.63 -7.70
N GLU A 124 14.59 4.76 -7.63
CA GLU A 124 13.67 5.04 -6.53
C GLU A 124 12.33 4.34 -6.74
N VAL A 125 12.01 3.44 -5.85
CA VAL A 125 10.78 2.63 -5.85
C VAL A 125 10.18 2.59 -4.45
N ALA A 126 8.96 2.06 -4.32
CA ALA A 126 8.40 1.74 -3.01
C ALA A 126 9.03 0.45 -2.45
N ARG A 127 9.42 0.49 -1.18
CA ARG A 127 9.75 -0.74 -0.43
C ARG A 127 8.47 -1.56 -0.28
N ARG A 128 8.59 -2.88 -0.28
CA ARG A 128 7.45 -3.79 -0.13
C ARG A 128 6.98 -3.81 1.32
N ASP A 129 6.15 -2.85 1.68
CA ASP A 129 5.56 -2.70 3.00
C ASP A 129 4.04 -2.78 2.91
N THR A 130 3.40 -3.25 3.97
CA THR A 130 1.94 -3.28 4.09
C THR A 130 1.49 -2.62 5.38
N PHE A 131 0.50 -1.76 5.27
CA PHE A 131 -0.18 -1.11 6.39
C PHE A 131 -1.61 -1.64 6.47
N ILE A 132 -2.06 -2.00 7.67
CA ILE A 132 -3.48 -2.20 7.96
C ILE A 132 -3.98 -0.95 8.64
N ILE A 133 -5.01 -0.33 8.06
CA ILE A 133 -5.60 0.92 8.55
C ILE A 133 -7.01 0.60 9.04
N ASP A 134 -7.33 1.07 10.25
CA ASP A 134 -8.63 0.83 10.87
C ASP A 134 -9.74 1.72 10.26
N PRO A 135 -11.04 1.47 10.59
CA PRO A 135 -12.15 2.28 10.08
C PRO A 135 -12.10 3.77 10.46
N GLN A 136 -11.33 4.15 11.47
CA GLN A 136 -11.12 5.54 11.86
C GLN A 136 -9.95 6.21 11.13
N GLY A 137 -9.28 5.47 10.24
CA GLY A 137 -8.15 5.97 9.45
C GLY A 137 -6.81 5.93 10.16
N ARG A 138 -6.69 5.17 11.25
CA ARG A 138 -5.44 5.02 12.02
C ARG A 138 -4.66 3.81 11.57
N ILE A 139 -3.34 3.89 11.64
CA ILE A 139 -2.47 2.73 11.42
C ILE A 139 -2.70 1.71 12.54
N ALA A 140 -3.22 0.55 12.19
CA ALA A 140 -3.39 -0.57 13.12
C ALA A 140 -2.18 -1.49 13.15
N LYS A 141 -1.54 -1.72 11.99
CA LYS A 141 -0.32 -2.53 11.85
C LYS A 141 0.52 -2.03 10.69
N HIS A 142 1.83 -2.28 10.78
CA HIS A 142 2.80 -2.04 9.72
C HIS A 142 3.73 -3.25 9.60
N TYR A 143 3.87 -3.76 8.40
CA TYR A 143 4.77 -4.88 8.07
C TYR A 143 5.79 -4.41 7.06
N GLU A 144 7.06 -4.43 7.45
CA GLU A 144 8.17 -3.98 6.62
C GLU A 144 8.76 -5.12 5.80
N LYS A 145 9.22 -4.82 4.58
CA LYS A 145 9.98 -5.75 3.72
C LYS A 145 9.33 -7.14 3.62
N VAL A 146 8.04 -7.17 3.37
CA VAL A 146 7.27 -8.41 3.36
C VAL A 146 7.68 -9.34 2.22
N ASP A 147 7.63 -10.64 2.48
CA ASP A 147 7.74 -11.66 1.44
C ASP A 147 6.43 -11.66 0.62
N PRO A 148 6.47 -11.52 -0.70
CA PRO A 148 5.26 -11.54 -1.52
C PRO A 148 4.51 -12.87 -1.46
N LYS A 149 5.20 -13.98 -1.24
CA LYS A 149 4.61 -15.31 -1.19
C LYS A 149 3.93 -15.57 0.15
N GLY A 150 2.66 -15.94 0.12
CA GLY A 150 1.84 -16.22 1.30
C GLY A 150 1.41 -14.97 2.06
N HIS A 151 1.74 -13.77 1.57
CA HIS A 151 1.49 -12.52 2.27
C HIS A 151 0.00 -12.23 2.42
N SER A 152 -0.82 -12.48 1.41
CA SER A 152 -2.25 -12.19 1.48
C SER A 152 -2.96 -13.00 2.55
N GLN A 153 -2.63 -14.27 2.72
CA GLN A 153 -3.19 -15.12 3.77
C GLN A 153 -2.75 -14.66 5.17
N PHE A 154 -1.47 -14.29 5.31
CA PHE A 154 -0.94 -13.71 6.54
C PHE A 154 -1.69 -12.43 6.91
N VAL A 155 -1.84 -11.49 6.00
CA VAL A 155 -2.57 -10.22 6.24
C VAL A 155 -4.03 -10.47 6.58
N LEU A 156 -4.70 -11.42 5.92
CA LEU A 156 -6.08 -11.76 6.22
C LEU A 156 -6.24 -12.27 7.66
N ALA A 157 -5.33 -13.13 8.13
CA ALA A 157 -5.32 -13.63 9.50
C ALA A 157 -5.09 -12.50 10.51
N GLU A 158 -4.14 -11.62 10.25
CA GLU A 158 -3.84 -10.45 11.08
C GLU A 158 -5.04 -9.47 11.14
N LEU A 159 -5.68 -9.22 10.01
CA LEU A 159 -6.89 -8.39 9.93
C LEU A 159 -8.01 -8.96 10.79
N LYS A 160 -8.27 -10.25 10.72
CA LYS A 160 -9.29 -10.92 11.54
C LYS A 160 -8.97 -10.83 13.03
N ALA A 161 -7.71 -10.97 13.43
CA ALA A 161 -7.27 -10.81 14.81
C ALA A 161 -7.46 -9.37 15.31
N LEU A 162 -7.11 -8.37 14.51
CA LEU A 162 -7.31 -6.94 14.82
C LEU A 162 -8.79 -6.61 14.99
N LYS A 163 -9.65 -7.13 14.13
CA LYS A 163 -11.10 -6.92 14.20
C LYS A 163 -11.68 -7.57 15.46
N ALA A 164 -11.24 -8.75 15.83
CA ALA A 164 -11.67 -9.42 17.05
C ALA A 164 -11.26 -8.62 18.30
N ALA A 165 -10.04 -8.08 18.33
CA ALA A 165 -9.54 -7.23 19.43
C ALA A 165 -10.29 -5.89 19.53
N ALA A 166 -10.74 -5.31 18.42
CA ALA A 166 -11.46 -4.03 18.37
C ALA A 166 -12.91 -4.12 18.90
N LYS A 167 -13.46 -5.32 19.08
CA LYS A 167 -14.83 -5.55 19.59
C LYS A 167 -14.92 -5.60 21.12
N HIS A 168 -13.82 -5.44 21.83
CA HIS A 168 -13.76 -5.52 23.31
C HIS A 168 -13.37 -4.21 23.96
#